data_8fc6ad3ec941ea2a62cb258a1a5f8e5d
#
_entry.id   8fc6ad3ec941ea2a62cb258a1a5f8e5d
#
_cell.length_a   1.000
_cell.length_b   1.000
_cell.length_c   1.000
_cell.angle_alpha   90.00
_cell.angle_beta   90.00
_cell.angle_gamma   90.00
#
_symmetry.space_group_name_H-M   'P 1'
#
loop_
_entity.id
_entity.type
_entity.pdbx_description
1 polymer ?
#
loop_
_entity_poly.entity_id
_entity_poly.type
_entity_poly.pdbx_seq_one_letter_code
_entity_poly.pdbx_strand_id
1 'polypeptide(L)'
;QAFWESHGHSASKEDIDSFISKNYNKEAITKEFENTNVHYLLVQFHDKIAGFSKIELSTPNQNISEPNITKLDRLYLLKEFYGKNLGAGLFKATIEISKQNHQQGIWLAVWKENPKAIHFYTKTGFKIVGEYNFKISETHFNPNHIMYLKY
;
A
#
# COMPACT_ATOMS: atom_id res chain seq x y z
N GLN A 1 6.24 -7.19 10.80
CA GLN A 1 5.52 -6.58 11.92
C GLN A 1 4.37 -5.69 11.44
N ALA A 2 4.61 -4.62 10.66
CA ALA A 2 3.56 -3.67 10.26
C ALA A 2 2.38 -4.32 9.50
N PHE A 3 2.63 -5.31 8.63
CA PHE A 3 1.57 -6.08 7.99
C PHE A 3 0.73 -6.85 9.01
N TRP A 4 1.38 -7.51 9.96
CA TRP A 4 0.71 -8.22 11.07
C TRP A 4 -0.17 -7.29 11.90
N GLU A 5 0.34 -6.11 12.23
CA GLU A 5 -0.39 -5.10 13.01
C GLU A 5 -1.64 -4.57 12.29
N SER A 6 -1.61 -4.51 10.96
CA SER A 6 -2.73 -3.99 10.15
C SER A 6 -3.70 -5.08 9.65
N HIS A 7 -3.23 -6.29 9.37
CA HIS A 7 -4.00 -7.35 8.71
C HIS A 7 -4.02 -8.68 9.47
N GLY A 8 -3.37 -8.79 10.63
CA GLY A 8 -3.26 -10.05 11.37
C GLY A 8 -4.58 -10.67 11.83
N HIS A 9 -5.68 -9.91 11.76
CA HIS A 9 -7.02 -10.37 12.09
C HIS A 9 -7.89 -10.68 10.84
N SER A 10 -7.34 -10.50 9.63
CA SER A 10 -8.08 -10.66 8.38
C SER A 10 -8.13 -12.10 7.87
N ALA A 11 -7.36 -13.01 8.45
CA ALA A 11 -7.34 -14.44 8.12
C ALA A 11 -6.80 -15.23 9.32
N SER A 12 -6.66 -16.57 9.18
CA SER A 12 -6.03 -17.38 10.22
C SER A 12 -4.56 -16.98 10.44
N LYS A 13 -4.04 -17.25 11.64
CA LYS A 13 -2.63 -16.95 11.96
C LYS A 13 -1.69 -17.65 10.98
N GLU A 14 -1.97 -18.92 10.66
CA GLU A 14 -1.18 -19.73 9.74
C GLU A 14 -1.17 -19.14 8.33
N ASP A 15 -2.31 -18.67 7.84
CA ASP A 15 -2.42 -18.02 6.51
C ASP A 15 -1.62 -16.71 6.46
N ILE A 16 -1.74 -15.88 7.51
CA ILE A 16 -1.00 -14.61 7.61
C ILE A 16 0.51 -14.85 7.70
N ASP A 17 0.96 -15.78 8.54
CA ASP A 17 2.38 -16.11 8.70
C ASP A 17 2.96 -16.68 7.39
N SER A 18 2.21 -17.55 6.71
CA SER A 18 2.59 -18.10 5.40
C SER A 18 2.69 -16.98 4.34
N PHE A 19 1.71 -16.09 4.29
CA PHE A 19 1.71 -14.94 3.39
C PHE A 19 2.93 -14.03 3.63
N ILE A 20 3.22 -13.69 4.90
CA ILE A 20 4.38 -12.88 5.27
C ILE A 20 5.68 -13.57 4.88
N SER A 21 5.83 -14.84 5.21
CA SER A 21 7.04 -15.63 4.90
C SER A 21 7.32 -15.67 3.39
N LYS A 22 6.27 -15.79 2.58
CA LYS A 22 6.38 -15.85 1.12
C LYS A 22 6.69 -14.49 0.48
N ASN A 23 6.07 -13.41 0.97
CA ASN A 23 6.08 -12.11 0.28
C ASN A 23 7.02 -11.08 0.91
N TYR A 24 7.50 -11.32 2.14
CA TYR A 24 8.35 -10.38 2.89
C TYR A 24 9.69 -10.99 3.31
N ASN A 25 10.15 -12.02 2.61
CA ASN A 25 11.50 -12.55 2.80
C ASN A 25 12.54 -11.72 2.03
N LYS A 26 13.82 -11.92 2.33
CA LYS A 26 14.93 -11.17 1.73
C LYS A 26 14.96 -11.31 0.20
N GLU A 27 14.74 -12.52 -0.31
CA GLU A 27 14.80 -12.79 -1.75
C GLU A 27 13.66 -12.08 -2.50
N ALA A 28 12.43 -12.13 -1.97
CA ALA A 28 11.28 -11.46 -2.56
C ALA A 28 11.50 -9.94 -2.59
N ILE A 29 11.99 -9.35 -1.50
CA ILE A 29 12.27 -7.91 -1.43
C ILE A 29 13.44 -7.52 -2.35
N THR A 30 14.50 -8.35 -2.43
CA THR A 30 15.63 -8.07 -3.34
C THR A 30 15.16 -8.02 -4.80
N LYS A 31 14.30 -8.96 -5.23
CA LYS A 31 13.71 -8.93 -6.58
C LYS A 31 12.88 -7.68 -6.86
N GLU A 32 12.19 -7.17 -5.85
CA GLU A 32 11.42 -5.92 -6.00
C GLU A 32 12.37 -4.73 -6.26
N PHE A 33 13.56 -4.68 -5.64
CA PHE A 33 14.56 -3.64 -5.87
C PHE A 33 15.24 -3.71 -7.24
N GLU A 34 15.20 -4.84 -7.93
CA GLU A 34 15.71 -4.98 -9.30
C GLU A 34 14.78 -4.28 -10.33
N ASN A 35 13.52 -4.04 -9.96
CA ASN A 35 12.56 -3.36 -10.83
C ASN A 35 12.67 -1.83 -10.66
N THR A 36 13.12 -1.14 -11.70
CA THR A 36 13.30 0.33 -11.70
C THR A 36 12.01 1.12 -11.53
N ASN A 37 10.85 0.51 -11.77
CA ASN A 37 9.54 1.12 -11.52
C ASN A 37 9.08 1.02 -10.06
N VAL A 38 9.79 0.23 -9.24
CA VAL A 38 9.47 0.06 -7.82
C VAL A 38 10.25 1.06 -6.99
N HIS A 39 9.57 1.84 -6.17
CA HIS A 39 10.17 2.79 -5.25
C HIS A 39 9.72 2.52 -3.83
N TYR A 40 10.69 2.49 -2.92
CA TYR A 40 10.47 2.42 -1.49
C TYR A 40 10.85 3.74 -0.82
N LEU A 41 9.98 4.22 0.06
CA LEU A 41 10.27 5.35 0.95
C LEU A 41 10.18 4.88 2.39
N LEU A 42 11.14 5.31 3.19
CA LEU A 42 11.15 5.09 4.63
C LEU A 42 10.81 6.39 5.35
N VAL A 43 10.04 6.30 6.41
CA VAL A 43 9.85 7.40 7.35
C VAL A 43 10.53 7.06 8.67
N GLN A 44 11.34 7.99 9.16
CA GLN A 44 12.01 7.90 10.47
C GLN A 44 11.40 8.88 11.45
N PHE A 45 11.36 8.48 12.70
CA PHE A 45 10.99 9.33 13.82
C PHE A 45 12.07 9.18 14.91
N HIS A 46 12.81 10.28 15.18
CA HIS A 46 14.10 10.21 15.81
C HIS A 46 14.97 9.18 15.08
N ASP A 47 15.73 8.35 15.72
CA ASP A 47 16.65 7.39 15.09
C ASP A 47 15.98 6.02 14.75
N LYS A 48 14.63 5.96 14.73
CA LYS A 48 13.89 4.72 14.48
C LYS A 48 13.11 4.77 13.18
N ILE A 49 13.13 3.69 12.42
CA ILE A 49 12.24 3.52 11.28
C ILE A 49 10.81 3.36 11.82
N ALA A 50 9.95 4.31 11.48
CA ALA A 50 8.55 4.34 11.91
C ALA A 50 7.60 3.68 10.92
N GLY A 51 7.99 3.57 9.64
CA GLY A 51 7.17 2.98 8.60
C GLY A 51 7.79 3.10 7.21
N PHE A 52 7.04 2.66 6.21
CA PHE A 52 7.46 2.71 4.81
C PHE A 52 6.28 2.76 3.85
N SER A 53 6.53 3.22 2.63
CA SER A 53 5.66 3.01 1.47
C SER A 53 6.40 2.28 0.36
N LYS A 54 5.64 1.55 -0.47
CA LYS A 54 6.08 0.97 -1.73
C LYS A 54 5.11 1.39 -2.82
N ILE A 55 5.63 1.93 -3.90
CA ILE A 55 4.88 2.24 -5.11
C ILE A 55 5.46 1.53 -6.32
N GLU A 56 4.62 1.29 -7.30
CA GLU A 56 4.98 0.77 -8.62
C GLU A 56 4.48 1.75 -9.68
N LEU A 57 5.42 2.38 -10.39
CA LEU A 57 5.11 3.31 -11.47
C LEU A 57 4.57 2.56 -12.70
N SER A 58 3.77 3.26 -13.51
CA SER A 58 3.24 2.76 -14.78
C SER A 58 2.54 1.39 -14.65
N THR A 59 1.77 1.24 -13.57
CA THR A 59 1.02 0.01 -13.26
C THR A 59 -0.47 0.26 -13.53
N PRO A 60 -1.01 -0.17 -14.68
CA PRO A 60 -2.39 0.08 -15.06
C PRO A 60 -3.38 -0.72 -14.18
N ASN A 61 -4.63 -0.27 -14.17
CA ASN A 61 -5.75 -0.98 -13.55
C ASN A 61 -6.95 -0.95 -14.48
N GLN A 62 -7.64 -2.07 -14.63
CA GLN A 62 -8.78 -2.21 -15.55
C GLN A 62 -9.94 -1.25 -15.29
N ASN A 63 -10.06 -0.70 -14.10
CA ASN A 63 -11.10 0.24 -13.69
C ASN A 63 -10.71 1.71 -13.95
N ILE A 64 -9.52 1.97 -14.49
CA ILE A 64 -8.94 3.30 -14.65
C ILE A 64 -8.44 3.47 -16.07
N SER A 65 -8.90 4.51 -16.76
CA SER A 65 -8.59 4.74 -18.16
C SER A 65 -7.24 5.40 -18.43
N GLU A 66 -6.69 6.09 -17.43
CA GLU A 66 -5.40 6.78 -17.54
C GLU A 66 -4.26 5.77 -17.69
N PRO A 67 -3.34 5.95 -18.68
CA PRO A 67 -2.33 4.94 -19.00
C PRO A 67 -1.14 4.94 -18.04
N ASN A 68 -0.72 6.11 -17.60
CA ASN A 68 0.47 6.27 -16.74
C ASN A 68 0.04 6.56 -15.30
N ILE A 69 -0.25 5.51 -14.57
CA ILE A 69 -0.72 5.59 -13.18
C ILE A 69 0.16 4.76 -12.26
N THR A 70 0.31 5.23 -11.05
CA THR A 70 1.08 4.57 -9.99
C THR A 70 0.18 3.65 -9.19
N LYS A 71 0.66 2.46 -8.84
CA LYS A 71 0.07 1.64 -7.78
C LYS A 71 0.73 1.96 -6.45
N LEU A 72 -0.05 2.35 -5.45
CA LEU A 72 0.38 2.34 -4.05
C LEU A 72 0.19 0.92 -3.51
N ASP A 73 1.28 0.15 -3.49
CA ASP A 73 1.23 -1.25 -3.10
C ASP A 73 1.24 -1.45 -1.58
N ARG A 74 2.02 -0.63 -0.87
CA ARG A 74 2.15 -0.68 0.59
C ARG A 74 2.28 0.72 1.18
N LEU A 75 1.60 0.95 2.29
CA LEU A 75 1.76 2.14 3.14
C LEU A 75 1.55 1.70 4.59
N TYR A 76 2.61 1.53 5.31
CA TYR A 76 2.59 1.01 6.68
C TYR A 76 3.33 1.89 7.66
N LEU A 77 2.72 2.05 8.84
CA LEU A 77 3.35 2.60 10.03
C LEU A 77 3.25 1.57 11.16
N LEU A 78 4.26 1.53 12.02
CA LEU A 78 4.17 0.80 13.27
C LEU A 78 3.22 1.51 14.23
N LYS A 79 2.41 0.76 14.97
CA LYS A 79 1.36 1.30 15.85
C LYS A 79 1.86 2.32 16.86
N GLU A 80 3.08 2.11 17.39
CA GLU A 80 3.73 3.03 18.36
C GLU A 80 3.95 4.44 17.82
N PHE A 81 3.89 4.62 16.49
CA PHE A 81 4.07 5.91 15.82
C PHE A 81 2.77 6.52 15.29
N TYR A 82 1.61 5.92 15.57
CA TYR A 82 0.33 6.49 15.17
C TYR A 82 0.06 7.82 15.90
N GLY A 83 -0.75 8.68 15.30
CA GLY A 83 -1.11 9.99 15.87
C GLY A 83 -0.03 11.08 15.74
N LYS A 84 1.10 10.80 15.10
CA LYS A 84 2.23 11.75 14.91
C LYS A 84 2.28 12.38 13.51
N ASN A 85 1.21 12.26 12.72
CA ASN A 85 1.12 12.74 11.33
C ASN A 85 2.16 12.15 10.35
N LEU A 86 2.92 11.14 10.76
CA LEU A 86 3.96 10.53 9.93
C LEU A 86 3.39 9.84 8.67
N GLY A 87 2.20 9.23 8.79
CA GLY A 87 1.51 8.62 7.66
C GLY A 87 1.13 9.63 6.58
N ALA A 88 0.64 10.79 6.98
CA ALA A 88 0.31 11.87 6.05
C ALA A 88 1.57 12.41 5.36
N GLY A 89 2.67 12.59 6.10
CA GLY A 89 3.96 13.01 5.55
C GLY A 89 4.53 11.99 4.56
N LEU A 90 4.55 10.71 4.94
CA LEU A 90 5.00 9.62 4.06
C LEU A 90 4.14 9.55 2.79
N PHE A 91 2.82 9.63 2.93
CA PHE A 91 1.90 9.63 1.79
C PHE A 91 2.13 10.82 0.86
N LYS A 92 2.30 12.04 1.40
CA LYS A 92 2.62 13.24 0.60
C LYS A 92 3.92 13.05 -0.20
N ALA A 93 4.99 12.58 0.43
CA ALA A 93 6.25 12.29 -0.25
C ALA A 93 6.08 11.22 -1.35
N THR A 94 5.27 10.20 -1.10
CA THR A 94 4.92 9.16 -2.08
C THR A 94 4.22 9.75 -3.31
N ILE A 95 3.26 10.64 -3.12
CA ILE A 95 2.56 11.36 -4.21
C ILE A 95 3.55 12.21 -5.02
N GLU A 96 4.47 12.91 -4.36
CA GLU A 96 5.46 13.75 -5.04
C GLU A 96 6.37 12.92 -5.96
N ILE A 97 6.83 11.75 -5.52
CA ILE A 97 7.63 10.85 -6.39
C ILE A 97 6.81 10.38 -7.59
N SER A 98 5.56 10.01 -7.41
CA SER A 98 4.67 9.63 -8.51
C SER A 98 4.53 10.76 -9.54
N LYS A 99 4.27 11.99 -9.10
CA LYS A 99 4.16 13.18 -9.98
C LYS A 99 5.47 13.50 -10.69
N GLN A 100 6.61 13.45 -9.99
CA GLN A 100 7.93 13.67 -10.58
C GLN A 100 8.27 12.67 -11.69
N ASN A 101 7.67 11.47 -11.64
CA ASN A 101 7.77 10.46 -12.69
C ASN A 101 6.63 10.53 -13.71
N HIS A 102 5.99 11.70 -13.85
CA HIS A 102 4.97 12.00 -14.86
C HIS A 102 3.75 11.07 -14.84
N GLN A 103 3.42 10.55 -13.66
CA GLN A 103 2.21 9.74 -13.50
C GLN A 103 0.97 10.64 -13.40
N GLN A 104 -0.17 10.18 -13.92
CA GLN A 104 -1.42 10.95 -14.00
C GLN A 104 -2.32 10.77 -12.77
N GLY A 105 -1.96 9.84 -11.90
CA GLY A 105 -2.70 9.52 -10.69
C GLY A 105 -2.12 8.34 -9.96
N ILE A 106 -2.73 8.01 -8.83
CA ILE A 106 -2.32 6.88 -7.99
C ILE A 106 -3.55 6.07 -7.57
N TRP A 107 -3.43 4.76 -7.62
CA TRP A 107 -4.46 3.84 -7.18
C TRP A 107 -3.95 2.85 -6.14
N LEU A 108 -4.86 2.29 -5.38
CA LEU A 108 -4.58 1.30 -4.35
C LEU A 108 -5.73 0.31 -4.20
N ALA A 109 -5.44 -0.82 -3.60
CA ALA A 109 -6.43 -1.75 -3.10
C ALA A 109 -6.46 -1.66 -1.56
N VAL A 110 -7.63 -1.45 -0.97
CA VAL A 110 -7.81 -1.37 0.48
C VAL A 110 -8.86 -2.37 0.94
N TRP A 111 -8.54 -3.12 1.99
CA TRP A 111 -9.47 -4.07 2.58
C TRP A 111 -10.75 -3.36 3.09
N LYS A 112 -11.93 -3.89 2.71
CA LYS A 112 -13.24 -3.28 3.02
C LYS A 112 -13.49 -3.15 4.53
N GLU A 113 -12.89 -4.03 5.34
CA GLU A 113 -13.00 -3.99 6.80
C GLU A 113 -11.91 -3.14 7.48
N ASN A 114 -11.21 -2.29 6.71
CA ASN A 114 -10.27 -1.31 7.25
C ASN A 114 -10.82 0.13 7.13
N PRO A 115 -11.82 0.52 7.97
CA PRO A 115 -12.47 1.81 7.88
C PRO A 115 -11.51 3.00 8.11
N LYS A 116 -10.46 2.80 8.90
CA LYS A 116 -9.44 3.85 9.14
C LYS A 116 -8.69 4.21 7.86
N ALA A 117 -8.24 3.20 7.13
CA ALA A 117 -7.53 3.42 5.86
C ALA A 117 -8.48 3.99 4.80
N ILE A 118 -9.68 3.45 4.67
CA ILE A 118 -10.70 3.96 3.74
C ILE A 118 -11.00 5.44 4.03
N HIS A 119 -11.22 5.80 5.29
CA HIS A 119 -11.45 7.19 5.70
C HIS A 119 -10.25 8.09 5.35
N PHE A 120 -9.03 7.64 5.64
CA PHE A 120 -7.81 8.37 5.31
C PHE A 120 -7.72 8.66 3.81
N TYR A 121 -7.88 7.65 2.96
CA TYR A 121 -7.80 7.82 1.51
C TYR A 121 -8.95 8.67 0.95
N THR A 122 -10.18 8.47 1.44
CA THR A 122 -11.32 9.30 1.02
C THR A 122 -11.10 10.77 1.37
N LYS A 123 -10.60 11.06 2.58
CA LYS A 123 -10.28 12.43 3.01
C LYS A 123 -9.17 13.07 2.17
N THR A 124 -8.26 12.28 1.60
CA THR A 124 -7.20 12.76 0.71
C THR A 124 -7.63 12.85 -0.76
N GLY A 125 -8.90 12.56 -1.07
CA GLY A 125 -9.49 12.75 -2.39
C GLY A 125 -9.62 11.50 -3.25
N PHE A 126 -9.26 10.33 -2.74
CA PHE A 126 -9.50 9.07 -3.45
C PHE A 126 -10.99 8.77 -3.60
N LYS A 127 -11.34 8.17 -4.73
CA LYS A 127 -12.67 7.66 -5.02
C LYS A 127 -12.61 6.14 -5.24
N ILE A 128 -13.64 5.43 -4.80
CA ILE A 128 -13.80 4.01 -5.10
C ILE A 128 -14.15 3.90 -6.59
N VAL A 129 -13.38 3.11 -7.33
CA VAL A 129 -13.56 2.90 -8.78
C VAL A 129 -13.77 1.43 -9.14
N GLY A 130 -13.64 0.52 -8.18
CA GLY A 130 -13.84 -0.90 -8.40
C GLY A 130 -13.63 -1.74 -7.16
N GLU A 131 -13.62 -3.04 -7.35
CA GLU A 131 -13.45 -4.03 -6.29
C GLU A 131 -12.41 -5.08 -6.70
N TYR A 132 -11.77 -5.68 -5.72
CA TYR A 132 -10.75 -6.70 -5.91
C TYR A 132 -10.72 -7.67 -4.74
N ASN A 133 -10.69 -8.97 -5.03
CA ASN A 133 -10.52 -10.00 -4.01
C ASN A 133 -9.03 -10.29 -3.82
N PHE A 134 -8.45 -9.78 -2.73
CA PHE A 134 -7.06 -9.98 -2.41
C PHE A 134 -6.83 -11.39 -1.85
N LYS A 135 -6.01 -12.19 -2.54
CA LYS A 135 -5.72 -13.56 -2.14
C LYS A 135 -4.72 -13.58 -0.98
N ILE A 136 -5.13 -14.12 0.16
CA ILE A 136 -4.27 -14.39 1.33
C ILE A 136 -3.72 -15.81 1.28
N SER A 137 -4.59 -16.79 1.02
CA SER A 137 -4.24 -18.20 0.86
C SER A 137 -5.03 -18.84 -0.28
N GLU A 138 -4.87 -20.15 -0.52
CA GLU A 138 -5.62 -20.86 -1.56
C GLU A 138 -7.15 -20.83 -1.32
N THR A 139 -7.55 -20.68 -0.07
CA THR A 139 -8.97 -20.75 0.35
C THR A 139 -9.50 -19.46 0.97
N HIS A 140 -8.63 -18.44 1.17
CA HIS A 140 -9.03 -17.21 1.83
C HIS A 140 -8.70 -15.96 1.00
N PHE A 141 -9.74 -15.12 0.80
CA PHE A 141 -9.66 -13.87 0.06
C PHE A 141 -10.23 -12.73 0.90
N ASN A 142 -9.54 -11.61 0.92
CA ASN A 142 -10.03 -10.38 1.54
C ASN A 142 -10.68 -9.49 0.47
N PRO A 143 -11.97 -9.13 0.60
CA PRO A 143 -12.60 -8.20 -0.32
C PRO A 143 -12.03 -6.79 -0.16
N ASN A 144 -11.53 -6.22 -1.23
CA ASN A 144 -10.92 -4.90 -1.24
C ASN A 144 -11.71 -3.94 -2.16
N HIS A 145 -11.70 -2.65 -1.82
CA HIS A 145 -12.00 -1.59 -2.77
C HIS A 145 -10.76 -1.23 -3.57
N ILE A 146 -10.94 -0.98 -4.86
CA ILE A 146 -9.95 -0.24 -5.66
C ILE A 146 -10.30 1.24 -5.52
N MET A 147 -9.33 2.03 -5.04
CA MET A 147 -9.49 3.48 -4.89
C MET A 147 -8.47 4.20 -5.78
N TYR A 148 -8.88 5.32 -6.36
CA TYR A 148 -8.06 6.11 -7.30
C TYR A 148 -8.10 7.59 -6.98
N LEU A 149 -6.93 8.24 -7.03
CA LEU A 149 -6.75 9.69 -6.98
C LEU A 149 -6.10 10.14 -8.29
N LYS A 150 -6.83 10.92 -9.07
CA LYS A 150 -6.30 11.61 -10.26
C LYS A 150 -5.59 12.89 -9.82
N TYR A 151 -4.44 13.19 -10.42
CA TYR A 151 -3.67 14.41 -10.14
C TYR A 151 -4.17 15.62 -10.89
#